data_24906cfbffbc63fa0d999db40753d3df
#
_entry.id   24906cfbffbc63fa0d999db40753d3df
#
_cell.length_a   1.000
_cell.length_b   1.000
_cell.length_c   1.000
_cell.angle_alpha   90.00
_cell.angle_beta   90.00
_cell.angle_gamma   90.00
#
_symmetry.space_group_name_H-M   'P 1'
#
loop_
_entity.id
_entity.type
_entity.pdbx_description
1 polymer ?
#
loop_
_entity_poly.entity_id
_entity_poly.type
_entity_poly.pdbx_seq_one_letter_code
_entity_poly.pdbx_strand_id
1 'polypeptide(L)'
;MAHIVHIDEKWFYLTKTAQNFYLSPDEPDPYRPIYDSQGLCIFDGKIGMYPFIEQVPAQRSSVNRAVGTLETKAITSITREVMKDYMINRVVPDLKALWPLTEGTNILIQQDNVRPHFSDDDIQWRAVASSDGFNIHLMQQPALSPNLNVNDLGWFRALQSIQEEEAPMNVDELVLAVLTSFQKHEPMKLNFVFLSIQSCMVEIMMQRGHNNYRLPHMKKQTLLREGALPEDLEVDNNLVSLYVDYCVDAGLNEAMLPVILELMKLEAEQV
;
A
#
# COMPACT_ATOMS: atom_id res chain seq x y z
N MET A 1 2.65 10.43 -8.21
CA MET A 1 2.18 9.46 -7.18
C MET A 1 3.16 9.29 -6.00
N ALA A 2 4.25 10.04 -5.97
CA ALA A 2 5.27 9.94 -4.91
C ALA A 2 4.77 10.21 -3.48
N HIS A 3 3.65 10.89 -3.30
CA HIS A 3 3.12 11.31 -2.00
C HIS A 3 1.95 10.45 -1.48
N ILE A 4 1.64 9.33 -2.12
CA ILE A 4 0.54 8.44 -1.71
C ILE A 4 1.10 7.18 -1.08
N VAL A 5 0.74 6.94 0.18
CA VAL A 5 1.01 5.71 0.92
C VAL A 5 -0.25 4.86 0.92
N HIS A 6 -0.17 3.62 0.49
CA HIS A 6 -1.28 2.69 0.51
C HIS A 6 -1.23 1.83 1.76
N ILE A 7 -2.31 1.79 2.53
CA ILE A 7 -2.48 0.87 3.65
C ILE A 7 -3.64 -0.09 3.36
N ASP A 8 -3.54 -1.29 3.90
CA ASP A 8 -4.57 -2.32 3.79
C ASP A 8 -4.30 -3.47 4.76
N GLU A 9 -5.31 -4.28 5.08
CA GLU A 9 -5.23 -5.43 5.97
C GLU A 9 -5.36 -6.74 5.21
N LYS A 10 -4.49 -7.71 5.54
CA LYS A 10 -4.52 -9.04 4.97
C LYS A 10 -4.43 -10.13 6.02
N TRP A 11 -5.25 -11.16 5.86
CA TRP A 11 -5.14 -12.40 6.62
C TRP A 11 -4.08 -13.32 6.00
N PHE A 12 -3.13 -13.75 6.82
CA PHE A 12 -2.19 -14.81 6.51
C PHE A 12 -2.56 -16.07 7.29
N TYR A 13 -2.35 -17.24 6.71
CA TYR A 13 -2.79 -18.52 7.26
C TYR A 13 -1.61 -19.46 7.50
N LEU A 14 -1.68 -20.27 8.56
CA LEU A 14 -0.69 -21.30 8.89
C LEU A 14 -0.70 -22.48 7.91
N THR A 15 -1.86 -22.79 7.35
CA THR A 15 -2.01 -23.90 6.40
C THR A 15 -2.15 -23.38 5.00
N LYS A 16 -1.39 -23.99 4.09
CA LYS A 16 -1.54 -23.75 2.65
C LYS A 16 -2.92 -24.24 2.21
N THR A 17 -3.88 -23.34 2.06
CA THR A 17 -5.08 -23.66 1.30
C THR A 17 -4.63 -23.82 -0.14
N ALA A 18 -4.79 -25.03 -0.70
CA ALA A 18 -4.51 -25.31 -2.10
C ALA A 18 -5.48 -24.52 -2.97
N GLN A 19 -5.16 -23.26 -3.20
CA GLN A 19 -5.74 -22.47 -4.28
C GLN A 19 -4.76 -22.59 -5.44
N ASN A 20 -5.18 -23.21 -6.52
CA ASN A 20 -4.44 -23.20 -7.78
C ASN A 20 -4.45 -21.77 -8.31
N PHE A 21 -3.47 -20.98 -7.94
CA PHE A 21 -3.22 -19.69 -8.53
C PHE A 21 -2.35 -19.92 -9.78
N TYR A 22 -2.93 -19.66 -10.94
CA TYR A 22 -2.16 -19.51 -12.16
C TYR A 22 -1.39 -18.20 -12.06
N LEU A 23 -0.15 -18.27 -11.57
CA LEU A 23 0.82 -17.22 -11.78
C LEU A 23 1.12 -17.22 -13.28
N SER A 24 0.92 -16.08 -13.93
CA SER A 24 1.68 -15.82 -15.14
C SER A 24 3.16 -15.80 -14.70
N PRO A 25 4.04 -16.60 -15.33
CA PRO A 25 5.46 -16.65 -14.93
C PRO A 25 6.20 -15.31 -15.05
N ASP A 26 5.55 -14.31 -15.61
CA ASP A 26 6.12 -13.03 -16.02
C ASP A 26 5.59 -11.81 -15.23
N GLU A 27 4.89 -12.00 -14.10
CA GLU A 27 4.41 -10.88 -13.27
C GLU A 27 5.33 -10.64 -12.08
N PRO A 28 6.26 -9.71 -12.17
CA PRO A 28 7.11 -9.30 -11.06
C PRO A 28 6.45 -8.21 -10.23
N ASP A 29 6.81 -8.21 -8.97
CA ASP A 29 6.32 -7.36 -7.90
C ASP A 29 6.97 -5.96 -7.92
N PRO A 30 6.35 -4.97 -7.37
CA PRO A 30 6.61 -3.56 -7.58
C PRO A 30 7.26 -2.79 -6.46
N TYR A 31 8.02 -1.75 -6.84
CA TYR A 31 8.67 -0.81 -5.94
C TYR A 31 8.85 0.59 -6.54
N ARG A 32 8.69 1.67 -5.70
CA ARG A 32 9.37 2.94 -5.95
C ARG A 32 10.45 3.16 -4.89
N PRO A 33 11.65 2.67 -5.08
CA PRO A 33 12.79 3.06 -4.28
C PRO A 33 13.31 4.42 -4.75
N ILE A 34 13.75 5.24 -3.79
CA ILE A 34 14.47 6.48 -4.06
C ILE A 34 15.96 6.18 -3.94
N TYR A 35 16.72 6.57 -4.95
CA TYR A 35 18.16 6.40 -4.99
C TYR A 35 18.86 7.76 -4.92
N ASP A 36 20.02 7.82 -4.29
CA ASP A 36 20.88 8.98 -4.35
C ASP A 36 21.63 9.07 -5.69
N SER A 37 22.40 10.16 -5.86
CA SER A 37 23.22 10.38 -7.07
C SER A 37 24.31 9.33 -7.29
N GLN A 38 24.57 8.48 -6.31
CA GLN A 38 25.54 7.37 -6.36
C GLN A 38 24.88 6.02 -6.64
N GLY A 39 23.54 6.01 -6.76
CA GLY A 39 22.75 4.79 -6.98
C GLY A 39 22.52 3.97 -5.69
N LEU A 40 22.75 4.53 -4.51
CA LEU A 40 22.41 3.91 -3.24
C LEU A 40 20.92 4.14 -2.95
N CYS A 41 20.19 3.07 -2.61
CA CYS A 41 18.79 3.17 -2.23
C CYS A 41 18.65 3.89 -0.88
N ILE A 42 18.07 5.09 -0.90
CA ILE A 42 17.81 5.90 0.32
C ILE A 42 16.49 5.49 0.97
N PHE A 43 15.50 5.17 0.16
CA PHE A 43 14.19 4.73 0.61
C PHE A 43 13.70 3.62 -0.30
N ASP A 44 13.31 2.51 0.27
CA ASP A 44 12.92 1.33 -0.48
C ASP A 44 11.40 1.27 -0.78
N GLY A 45 10.67 2.33 -0.52
CA GLY A 45 9.22 2.46 -0.75
C GLY A 45 8.35 1.77 0.31
N LYS A 46 8.94 1.05 1.26
CA LYS A 46 8.21 0.33 2.31
C LYS A 46 8.19 1.11 3.62
N ILE A 47 7.03 1.21 4.24
CA ILE A 47 6.90 1.81 5.57
C ILE A 47 6.99 0.73 6.64
N GLY A 48 6.10 -0.25 6.63
CA GLY A 48 6.10 -1.29 7.64
C GLY A 48 5.02 -2.35 7.44
N MET A 49 5.16 -3.42 8.21
CA MET A 49 4.18 -4.47 8.38
C MET A 49 3.86 -4.61 9.86
N TYR A 50 2.59 -4.46 10.22
CA TYR A 50 2.15 -4.36 11.61
C TYR A 50 1.18 -5.49 11.96
N PRO A 51 1.67 -6.61 12.51
CA PRO A 51 0.81 -7.74 12.85
C PRO A 51 -0.20 -7.36 13.94
N PHE A 52 -1.48 -7.63 13.70
CA PHE A 52 -2.54 -7.50 14.70
C PHE A 52 -2.48 -8.68 15.68
N ILE A 53 -1.63 -8.55 16.69
CA ILE A 53 -1.39 -9.59 17.70
C ILE A 53 -1.43 -9.01 19.11
N GLU A 54 -1.75 -9.89 20.07
CA GLU A 54 -1.70 -9.61 21.51
C GLU A 54 -1.00 -10.74 22.26
N GLN A 55 -0.45 -10.42 23.43
CA GLN A 55 0.15 -11.38 24.35
C GLN A 55 -0.86 -11.77 25.43
N VAL A 56 -1.32 -13.00 25.44
CA VAL A 56 -2.34 -13.50 26.35
C VAL A 56 -1.75 -14.57 27.25
N PRO A 57 -1.89 -14.48 28.59
CA PRO A 57 -1.41 -15.51 29.49
C PRO A 57 -2.22 -16.82 29.32
N ALA A 58 -1.51 -17.94 29.25
CA ALA A 58 -2.09 -19.27 29.17
C ALA A 58 -2.96 -19.57 30.40
N GLN A 59 -4.21 -19.90 30.19
CA GLN A 59 -5.16 -20.17 31.29
C GLN A 59 -4.97 -21.56 31.91
N ARG A 60 -4.30 -22.49 31.24
CA ARG A 60 -4.06 -23.87 31.70
C ARG A 60 -2.64 -24.29 31.35
N SER A 61 -2.07 -25.15 32.19
CA SER A 61 -0.82 -25.84 31.87
C SER A 61 -1.04 -26.92 30.81
N SER A 62 -0.04 -27.14 29.97
CA SER A 62 0.07 -28.26 29.03
C SER A 62 1.44 -28.90 29.12
N VAL A 63 1.69 -29.98 28.37
CA VAL A 63 3.01 -30.66 28.36
C VAL A 63 4.15 -29.70 28.03
N ASN A 64 3.88 -28.70 27.16
CA ASN A 64 4.91 -27.79 26.62
C ASN A 64 4.90 -26.38 27.24
N ARG A 65 3.97 -26.07 28.19
CA ARG A 65 3.86 -24.74 28.81
C ARG A 65 3.19 -24.75 30.16
N ALA A 66 3.59 -23.86 31.05
CA ALA A 66 2.96 -23.60 32.34
C ALA A 66 1.76 -22.62 32.19
N VAL A 67 0.83 -22.66 33.16
CA VAL A 67 -0.19 -21.62 33.28
C VAL A 67 0.50 -20.25 33.49
N GLY A 68 -0.05 -19.20 32.87
CA GLY A 68 0.51 -17.84 32.92
C GLY A 68 1.61 -17.56 31.89
N THR A 69 2.12 -18.57 31.16
CA THR A 69 3.03 -18.33 30.02
C THR A 69 2.33 -17.47 28.98
N LEU A 70 3.00 -16.39 28.54
CA LEU A 70 2.47 -15.52 27.49
C LEU A 70 2.47 -16.25 26.14
N GLU A 71 1.36 -16.18 25.46
CA GLU A 71 1.15 -16.71 24.10
C GLU A 71 0.75 -15.60 23.17
N THR A 72 1.35 -15.59 21.99
CA THR A 72 0.96 -14.70 20.91
C THR A 72 -0.35 -15.17 20.28
N LYS A 73 -1.35 -14.30 20.28
CA LYS A 73 -2.63 -14.57 19.60
C LYS A 73 -2.95 -13.46 18.60
N ALA A 74 -3.59 -13.85 17.49
CA ALA A 74 -4.09 -12.88 16.55
C ALA A 74 -5.30 -12.14 17.13
N ILE A 75 -5.34 -10.82 16.97
CA ILE A 75 -6.53 -10.00 17.22
C ILE A 75 -7.48 -10.26 16.07
N THR A 76 -8.56 -11.03 16.32
CA THR A 76 -9.50 -11.47 15.27
C THR A 76 -10.60 -10.46 14.99
N SER A 77 -10.78 -9.46 15.84
CA SER A 77 -11.77 -8.38 15.68
C SER A 77 -11.06 -7.04 15.64
N ILE A 78 -10.82 -6.52 14.44
CA ILE A 78 -10.22 -5.20 14.28
C ILE A 78 -11.33 -4.17 14.40
N THR A 79 -11.32 -3.43 15.52
CA THR A 79 -12.22 -2.31 15.77
C THR A 79 -11.58 -0.99 15.31
N ARG A 80 -12.38 0.08 15.26
CA ARG A 80 -11.88 1.42 14.93
C ARG A 80 -10.81 1.89 15.92
N GLU A 81 -10.95 1.57 17.19
CA GLU A 81 -10.00 1.90 18.25
C GLU A 81 -8.67 1.18 18.03
N VAL A 82 -8.71 -0.11 17.68
CA VAL A 82 -7.51 -0.89 17.35
C VAL A 82 -6.83 -0.31 16.10
N MET A 83 -7.60 -0.04 15.05
CA MET A 83 -7.05 0.56 13.84
C MET A 83 -6.40 1.92 14.12
N LYS A 84 -7.09 2.78 14.86
CA LYS A 84 -6.58 4.11 15.22
C LYS A 84 -5.31 4.02 16.08
N ASP A 85 -5.26 3.10 17.05
CA ASP A 85 -4.07 2.86 17.85
C ASP A 85 -2.86 2.48 16.98
N TYR A 86 -3.06 1.54 16.04
CA TYR A 86 -2.00 1.13 15.13
C TYR A 86 -1.53 2.26 14.22
N MET A 87 -2.47 3.03 13.68
CA MET A 87 -2.14 4.18 12.81
C MET A 87 -1.34 5.24 13.56
N ILE A 88 -1.81 5.66 14.74
CA ILE A 88 -1.20 6.75 15.51
C ILE A 88 0.13 6.32 16.14
N ASN A 89 0.20 5.12 16.72
CA ASN A 89 1.31 4.71 17.57
C ASN A 89 2.36 3.83 16.85
N ARG A 90 2.10 3.41 15.61
CA ARG A 90 3.01 2.56 14.84
C ARG A 90 3.24 3.09 13.41
N VAL A 91 2.17 3.18 12.60
CA VAL A 91 2.31 3.54 11.18
C VAL A 91 2.85 4.96 10.99
N VAL A 92 2.26 5.96 11.66
CA VAL A 92 2.69 7.36 11.50
C VAL A 92 4.11 7.61 12.03
N PRO A 93 4.53 7.09 13.19
CA PRO A 93 5.91 7.20 13.64
C PRO A 93 6.92 6.62 12.65
N ASP A 94 6.67 5.41 12.14
CA ASP A 94 7.55 4.78 11.15
C ASP A 94 7.54 5.52 9.82
N LEU A 95 6.36 5.98 9.38
CA LEU A 95 6.23 6.81 8.18
C LEU A 95 7.09 8.08 8.30
N LYS A 96 6.99 8.81 9.39
CA LYS A 96 7.78 10.02 9.62
C LYS A 96 9.29 9.75 9.71
N ALA A 97 9.66 8.62 10.28
CA ALA A 97 11.07 8.24 10.44
C ALA A 97 11.72 7.79 9.12
N LEU A 98 10.96 7.15 8.24
CA LEU A 98 11.46 6.56 7.00
C LEU A 98 11.25 7.45 5.77
N TRP A 99 10.29 8.37 5.83
CA TRP A 99 9.93 9.19 4.69
C TRP A 99 11.05 10.17 4.30
N PRO A 100 11.48 10.17 3.03
CA PRO A 100 12.49 11.10 2.56
C PRO A 100 11.96 12.54 2.53
N LEU A 101 12.56 13.42 3.31
CA LEU A 101 12.14 14.83 3.39
C LEU A 101 12.29 15.57 2.05
N THR A 102 13.10 15.06 1.14
CA THR A 102 13.24 15.57 -0.23
C THR A 102 11.95 15.49 -1.02
N GLU A 103 11.07 14.54 -0.68
CA GLU A 103 9.75 14.37 -1.31
C GLU A 103 8.68 15.28 -0.71
N GLY A 104 9.05 16.18 0.21
CA GLY A 104 8.11 17.03 0.95
C GLY A 104 7.43 16.28 2.09
N THR A 105 6.58 16.99 2.83
CA THR A 105 5.94 16.46 4.06
C THR A 105 4.42 16.42 3.99
N ASN A 106 3.84 16.73 2.82
CA ASN A 106 2.41 16.55 2.54
C ASN A 106 2.19 15.12 2.01
N ILE A 107 1.58 14.26 2.82
CA ILE A 107 1.42 12.84 2.51
C ILE A 107 -0.05 12.46 2.55
N LEU A 108 -0.49 11.69 1.58
CA LEU A 108 -1.82 11.08 1.55
C LEU A 108 -1.69 9.61 1.92
N ILE A 109 -2.41 9.16 2.94
CA ILE A 109 -2.56 7.73 3.25
C ILE A 109 -3.88 7.27 2.68
N GLN A 110 -3.82 6.41 1.66
CA GLN A 110 -5.00 5.78 1.08
C GLN A 110 -5.38 4.55 1.89
N GLN A 111 -6.64 4.50 2.32
CA GLN A 111 -7.28 3.37 2.99
C GLN A 111 -8.57 2.99 2.25
N ASP A 112 -9.04 1.75 2.41
CA ASP A 112 -10.35 1.35 1.88
C ASP A 112 -11.52 1.88 2.76
N ASN A 113 -12.76 1.63 2.34
CA ASN A 113 -13.96 2.13 3.01
C ASN A 113 -14.56 1.13 4.03
N VAL A 114 -13.74 0.27 4.64
CA VAL A 114 -14.26 -0.68 5.65
C VAL A 114 -14.54 0.00 6.99
N ARG A 115 -15.43 -0.60 7.79
CA ARG A 115 -15.93 -0.02 9.04
C ARG A 115 -14.87 0.34 10.10
N PRO A 116 -13.76 -0.43 10.26
CA PRO A 116 -12.71 -0.08 11.22
C PRO A 116 -11.99 1.22 10.91
N HIS A 117 -11.98 1.66 9.66
CA HIS A 117 -11.32 2.90 9.26
C HIS A 117 -12.04 4.13 9.82
N PHE A 118 -11.31 5.20 10.00
CA PHE A 118 -11.79 6.47 10.55
C PHE A 118 -11.50 7.61 9.57
N SER A 119 -12.17 8.74 9.78
CA SER A 119 -12.05 9.88 8.88
C SER A 119 -10.87 10.78 9.24
N ASP A 120 -10.45 11.61 8.28
CA ASP A 120 -9.31 12.51 8.42
C ASP A 120 -9.55 13.62 9.46
N ASP A 121 -10.80 13.90 9.84
CA ASP A 121 -11.18 14.91 10.83
C ASP A 121 -11.15 14.41 12.29
N ASP A 122 -10.76 13.16 12.56
CA ASP A 122 -10.58 12.66 13.92
C ASP A 122 -9.53 13.48 14.67
N ILE A 123 -9.89 14.00 15.85
CA ILE A 123 -9.07 14.96 16.62
C ILE A 123 -7.72 14.36 17.03
N GLN A 124 -7.71 13.09 17.45
CA GLN A 124 -6.47 12.42 17.90
C GLN A 124 -5.55 12.15 16.70
N TRP A 125 -6.14 11.74 15.59
CA TRP A 125 -5.43 11.56 14.33
C TRP A 125 -4.79 12.87 13.89
N ARG A 126 -5.57 13.96 13.77
CA ARG A 126 -5.07 15.26 13.29
C ARG A 126 -3.93 15.81 14.13
N ALA A 127 -3.98 15.61 15.45
CA ALA A 127 -2.92 16.05 16.36
C ALA A 127 -1.57 15.39 16.03
N VAL A 128 -1.57 14.10 15.68
CA VAL A 128 -0.35 13.35 15.34
C VAL A 128 0.03 13.56 13.86
N ALA A 129 -0.94 13.53 12.97
CA ALA A 129 -0.74 13.67 11.53
C ALA A 129 -0.15 15.03 11.12
N SER A 130 -0.42 16.09 11.91
CA SER A 130 0.07 17.46 11.65
C SER A 130 1.26 17.85 12.53
N SER A 131 1.90 16.91 13.23
CA SER A 131 3.07 17.21 14.08
C SER A 131 4.40 17.02 13.32
N ASP A 132 5.49 17.52 13.91
CA ASP A 132 6.87 17.35 13.43
C ASP A 132 7.13 17.89 12.01
N GLY A 133 6.35 18.89 11.58
CA GLY A 133 6.47 19.49 10.25
C GLY A 133 5.80 18.67 9.14
N PHE A 134 5.15 17.56 9.46
CA PHE A 134 4.36 16.78 8.50
C PHE A 134 2.92 17.27 8.41
N ASN A 135 2.29 17.02 7.28
CA ASN A 135 0.88 17.24 7.03
C ASN A 135 0.32 15.98 6.33
N ILE A 136 -0.09 15.01 7.14
CA ILE A 136 -0.56 13.71 6.66
C ILE A 136 -2.09 13.71 6.64
N HIS A 137 -2.69 13.28 5.55
CA HIS A 137 -4.13 13.18 5.36
C HIS A 137 -4.55 11.75 5.04
N LEU A 138 -5.76 11.37 5.48
CA LEU A 138 -6.40 10.13 5.07
C LEU A 138 -7.24 10.36 3.80
N MET A 139 -7.05 9.48 2.84
CA MET A 139 -7.83 9.45 1.60
C MET A 139 -8.57 8.11 1.49
N GLN A 140 -9.85 8.16 1.17
CA GLN A 140 -10.64 6.95 0.95
C GLN A 140 -10.43 6.44 -0.47
N GLN A 141 -10.15 5.14 -0.60
CA GLN A 141 -10.11 4.46 -1.89
C GLN A 141 -11.50 4.52 -2.55
N PRO A 142 -11.60 4.75 -3.86
CA PRO A 142 -12.86 4.62 -4.56
C PRO A 142 -13.49 3.25 -4.34
N ALA A 143 -14.81 3.22 -4.11
CA ALA A 143 -15.53 1.98 -3.87
C ALA A 143 -15.36 0.98 -5.04
N LEU A 144 -15.25 -0.31 -4.72
CA LEU A 144 -15.11 -1.40 -5.70
C LEU A 144 -13.90 -1.25 -6.65
N SER A 145 -12.81 -0.63 -6.20
CA SER A 145 -11.64 -0.35 -7.02
C SER A 145 -10.35 -0.97 -6.46
N PRO A 146 -10.24 -2.30 -6.29
CA PRO A 146 -9.04 -2.95 -5.75
C PRO A 146 -7.79 -2.70 -6.60
N ASN A 147 -7.96 -2.43 -7.90
CA ASN A 147 -6.86 -2.09 -8.81
C ASN A 147 -6.22 -0.72 -8.54
N LEU A 148 -6.78 0.07 -7.63
CA LEU A 148 -6.24 1.36 -7.16
C LEU A 148 -5.58 1.25 -5.79
N ASN A 149 -5.36 0.04 -5.27
CA ASN A 149 -4.58 -0.21 -4.07
C ASN A 149 -3.37 -1.10 -4.42
N VAL A 150 -2.17 -0.62 -4.12
CA VAL A 150 -0.89 -1.36 -4.33
C VAL A 150 -0.94 -2.72 -3.65
N ASN A 151 -1.47 -2.77 -2.43
CA ASN A 151 -1.50 -3.98 -1.63
C ASN A 151 -2.33 -5.08 -2.30
N ASP A 152 -3.54 -4.74 -2.77
CA ASP A 152 -4.45 -5.67 -3.44
C ASP A 152 -4.00 -6.03 -4.85
N LEU A 153 -3.46 -5.04 -5.59
CA LEU A 153 -3.08 -5.21 -6.99
C LEU A 153 -1.97 -6.26 -7.19
N GLY A 154 -1.09 -6.44 -6.20
CA GLY A 154 -0.02 -7.43 -6.33
C GLY A 154 0.80 -7.67 -5.07
N TRP A 155 0.98 -6.66 -4.22
CA TRP A 155 1.88 -6.71 -3.08
C TRP A 155 1.60 -7.85 -2.11
N PHE A 156 0.36 -7.98 -1.66
CA PHE A 156 -0.03 -9.04 -0.74
C PHE A 156 0.17 -10.45 -1.29
N ARG A 157 -0.05 -10.63 -2.59
CA ARG A 157 0.17 -11.93 -3.24
C ARG A 157 1.63 -12.31 -3.24
N ALA A 158 2.50 -11.34 -3.50
CA ALA A 158 3.94 -11.55 -3.50
C ALA A 158 4.46 -11.93 -2.12
N LEU A 159 4.06 -11.19 -1.07
CA LEU A 159 4.40 -11.52 0.31
C LEU A 159 3.92 -12.92 0.71
N GLN A 160 2.69 -13.25 0.34
CA GLN A 160 2.11 -14.55 0.63
C GLN A 160 2.86 -15.70 -0.04
N SER A 161 3.30 -15.51 -1.28
CA SER A 161 4.10 -16.53 -1.99
C SER A 161 5.41 -16.85 -1.25
N ILE A 162 6.12 -15.82 -0.77
CA ILE A 162 7.37 -16.00 -0.01
C ILE A 162 7.07 -16.61 1.38
N GLN A 163 6.01 -16.13 2.06
CA GLN A 163 5.61 -16.65 3.37
C GLN A 163 5.23 -18.14 3.32
N GLU A 164 4.58 -18.59 2.24
CA GLU A 164 4.18 -19.98 2.07
C GLU A 164 5.38 -20.94 1.93
N GLU A 165 6.53 -20.46 1.49
CA GLU A 165 7.77 -21.25 1.42
C GLU A 165 8.34 -21.56 2.81
N GLU A 166 8.12 -20.70 3.81
CA GLU A 166 8.64 -20.86 5.18
C GLU A 166 7.84 -21.86 6.02
N ALA A 167 6.62 -22.28 5.58
CA ALA A 167 5.76 -23.29 6.22
C ALA A 167 5.61 -23.17 7.76
N PRO A 168 5.17 -22.01 8.29
CA PRO A 168 5.10 -21.76 9.73
C PRO A 168 4.15 -22.69 10.45
N MET A 169 4.49 -23.13 11.67
CA MET A 169 3.72 -24.08 12.48
C MET A 169 2.90 -23.41 13.57
N ASN A 170 3.17 -22.15 13.91
CA ASN A 170 2.49 -21.37 14.93
C ASN A 170 2.43 -19.88 14.58
N VAL A 171 1.72 -19.09 15.41
CA VAL A 171 1.51 -17.66 15.14
C VAL A 171 2.83 -16.89 15.15
N ASP A 172 3.74 -17.19 16.06
CA ASP A 172 5.03 -16.49 16.14
C ASP A 172 5.88 -16.74 14.88
N GLU A 173 5.94 -17.98 14.41
CA GLU A 173 6.60 -18.35 13.17
C GLU A 173 5.92 -17.72 11.95
N LEU A 174 4.57 -17.65 11.93
CA LEU A 174 3.85 -16.99 10.87
C LEU A 174 4.17 -15.49 10.80
N VAL A 175 4.16 -14.81 11.94
CA VAL A 175 4.53 -13.39 12.02
C VAL A 175 5.97 -13.19 11.52
N LEU A 176 6.90 -14.05 11.98
CA LEU A 176 8.29 -13.98 11.54
C LEU A 176 8.43 -14.22 10.02
N ALA A 177 7.72 -15.21 9.48
CA ALA A 177 7.74 -15.52 8.05
C ALA A 177 7.21 -14.35 7.21
N VAL A 178 6.11 -13.72 7.64
CA VAL A 178 5.53 -12.55 6.96
C VAL A 178 6.48 -11.34 7.03
N LEU A 179 7.05 -11.04 8.19
CA LEU A 179 8.01 -9.95 8.36
C LEU A 179 9.28 -10.19 7.54
N THR A 180 9.76 -11.43 7.51
CA THR A 180 10.92 -11.83 6.70
C THR A 180 10.63 -11.68 5.21
N SER A 181 9.43 -12.08 4.77
CA SER A 181 8.98 -11.91 3.39
C SER A 181 8.96 -10.43 2.99
N PHE A 182 8.45 -9.57 3.88
CA PHE A 182 8.45 -8.12 3.70
C PHE A 182 9.87 -7.56 3.54
N GLN A 183 10.83 -8.04 4.35
CA GLN A 183 12.23 -7.59 4.27
C GLN A 183 12.96 -8.12 3.02
N LYS A 184 12.78 -9.40 2.71
CA LYS A 184 13.43 -10.07 1.56
C LYS A 184 12.96 -9.56 0.21
N HIS A 185 11.80 -8.91 0.18
CA HIS A 185 11.21 -8.51 -1.08
C HIS A 185 12.02 -7.40 -1.75
N GLU A 186 12.39 -7.62 -3.01
CA GLU A 186 13.29 -6.74 -3.76
C GLU A 186 12.67 -5.38 -4.07
N PRO A 187 13.40 -4.26 -3.88
CA PRO A 187 12.92 -2.91 -4.20
C PRO A 187 12.37 -2.73 -5.61
N MET A 188 13.04 -3.20 -6.63
CA MET A 188 12.66 -2.98 -8.04
C MET A 188 11.25 -3.53 -8.38
N LYS A 189 10.82 -4.56 -7.69
CA LYS A 189 9.53 -5.19 -7.96
C LYS A 189 8.32 -4.32 -7.54
N LEU A 190 8.43 -3.45 -6.54
CA LEU A 190 7.34 -2.52 -6.13
C LEU A 190 7.09 -1.44 -7.19
N ASN A 191 8.10 -1.00 -7.93
CA ASN A 191 7.92 -0.06 -9.05
C ASN A 191 6.94 -0.59 -10.12
N PHE A 192 6.95 -1.88 -10.39
CA PHE A 192 6.06 -2.48 -11.39
C PHE A 192 4.57 -2.39 -11.03
N VAL A 193 4.14 -2.47 -9.73
CA VAL A 193 2.72 -2.28 -9.38
C VAL A 193 2.36 -0.80 -9.45
N PHE A 194 3.27 0.12 -9.03
CA PHE A 194 3.00 1.54 -9.22
C PHE A 194 2.79 1.87 -10.70
N LEU A 195 3.59 1.32 -11.60
CA LEU A 195 3.33 1.41 -13.04
C LEU A 195 2.01 0.74 -13.45
N SER A 196 1.64 -0.39 -12.80
CA SER A 196 0.33 -0.99 -13.05
C SER A 196 -0.82 -0.11 -12.57
N ILE A 197 -0.72 0.49 -11.37
CA ILE A 197 -1.73 1.45 -10.88
C ILE A 197 -1.86 2.63 -11.84
N GLN A 198 -0.76 3.19 -12.29
CA GLN A 198 -0.78 4.29 -13.26
C GLN A 198 -1.47 3.86 -14.56
N SER A 199 -1.17 2.65 -15.06
CA SER A 199 -1.87 2.10 -16.22
C SER A 199 -3.37 1.93 -15.96
N CYS A 200 -3.78 1.46 -14.78
CA CYS A 200 -5.18 1.37 -14.39
C CYS A 200 -5.85 2.74 -14.34
N MET A 201 -5.15 3.76 -13.82
CA MET A 201 -5.67 5.14 -13.78
C MET A 201 -5.91 5.68 -15.19
N VAL A 202 -4.99 5.44 -16.13
CA VAL A 202 -5.15 5.81 -17.54
C VAL A 202 -6.40 5.14 -18.12
N GLU A 203 -6.57 3.82 -17.90
CA GLU A 203 -7.77 3.11 -18.37
C GLU A 203 -9.06 3.68 -17.76
N ILE A 204 -9.06 3.98 -16.47
CA ILE A 204 -10.21 4.59 -15.78
C ILE A 204 -10.56 5.95 -16.39
N MET A 205 -9.56 6.79 -16.68
CA MET A 205 -9.79 8.07 -17.37
C MET A 205 -10.38 7.85 -18.76
N MET A 206 -9.83 6.92 -19.54
CA MET A 206 -10.33 6.56 -20.89
C MET A 206 -11.77 6.02 -20.83
N GLN A 207 -12.13 5.28 -19.78
CA GLN A 207 -13.47 4.73 -19.55
C GLN A 207 -14.38 5.67 -18.74
N ARG A 208 -14.01 6.95 -18.58
CA ARG A 208 -14.80 7.97 -17.86
C ARG A 208 -15.20 7.54 -16.45
N GLY A 209 -14.24 7.00 -15.68
CA GLY A 209 -14.44 6.58 -14.30
C GLY A 209 -14.99 5.16 -14.13
N HIS A 210 -15.30 4.43 -15.20
CA HIS A 210 -15.74 3.05 -15.11
C HIS A 210 -14.56 2.09 -14.86
N ASN A 211 -14.81 1.03 -14.10
CA ASN A 211 -13.83 -0.03 -13.79
C ASN A 211 -13.96 -1.28 -14.67
N ASN A 212 -14.69 -1.20 -15.80
CA ASN A 212 -14.90 -2.30 -16.73
C ASN A 212 -13.81 -2.32 -17.81
N TYR A 213 -12.56 -2.53 -17.41
CA TYR A 213 -11.40 -2.65 -18.30
C TYR A 213 -10.61 -3.93 -17.97
N ARG A 214 -9.78 -4.38 -18.88
CA ARG A 214 -8.79 -5.43 -18.62
C ARG A 214 -7.56 -4.78 -17.98
N LEU A 215 -7.00 -5.45 -16.96
CA LEU A 215 -5.76 -5.01 -16.38
C LEU A 215 -4.68 -4.88 -17.47
N PRO A 216 -4.10 -3.67 -17.67
CA PRO A 216 -3.10 -3.46 -18.71
C PRO A 216 -1.83 -4.29 -18.46
N HIS A 217 -1.33 -4.94 -19.49
CA HIS A 217 -0.11 -5.74 -19.41
C HIS A 217 1.05 -5.06 -20.15
N MET A 218 1.95 -4.44 -19.41
CA MET A 218 3.04 -3.62 -19.95
C MET A 218 4.30 -4.39 -20.34
N LYS A 219 4.38 -5.71 -20.11
CA LYS A 219 5.63 -6.50 -20.27
C LYS A 219 6.85 -5.87 -19.57
N LYS A 220 6.66 -5.39 -18.35
CA LYS A 220 7.63 -4.58 -17.58
C LYS A 220 9.01 -5.22 -17.42
N GLN A 221 9.10 -6.54 -17.30
CA GLN A 221 10.39 -7.25 -17.27
C GLN A 221 11.17 -7.14 -18.58
N THR A 222 10.45 -7.19 -19.70
CA THR A 222 11.08 -7.00 -21.01
C THR A 222 11.60 -5.59 -21.13
N LEU A 223 10.79 -4.60 -20.77
CA LEU A 223 11.19 -3.18 -20.74
C LEU A 223 12.39 -2.95 -19.82
N LEU A 224 12.42 -3.57 -18.63
CA LEU A 224 13.57 -3.47 -17.72
C LEU A 224 14.84 -4.04 -18.35
N ARG A 225 14.76 -5.23 -18.97
CA ARG A 225 15.92 -5.87 -19.66
C ARG A 225 16.43 -5.03 -20.83
N GLU A 226 15.55 -4.31 -21.49
CA GLU A 226 15.86 -3.44 -22.62
C GLU A 226 16.31 -2.03 -22.18
N GLY A 227 16.32 -1.74 -20.88
CA GLY A 227 16.63 -0.40 -20.35
C GLY A 227 15.57 0.65 -20.71
N ALA A 228 14.38 0.23 -21.07
CA ALA A 228 13.27 1.07 -21.54
C ALA A 228 12.10 1.15 -20.52
N LEU A 229 12.28 0.63 -19.30
CA LEU A 229 11.26 0.73 -18.26
C LEU A 229 11.12 2.18 -17.80
N PRO A 230 9.95 2.82 -17.94
CA PRO A 230 9.76 4.18 -17.48
C PRO A 230 9.72 4.24 -15.94
N GLU A 231 10.12 5.35 -15.36
CA GLU A 231 9.90 5.62 -13.94
C GLU A 231 8.41 5.86 -13.66
N ASP A 232 7.77 6.65 -14.51
CA ASP A 232 6.36 6.99 -14.50
C ASP A 232 5.76 6.88 -15.89
N LEU A 233 4.44 6.67 -15.96
CA LEU A 233 3.72 6.72 -17.23
C LEU A 233 3.37 8.18 -17.56
N GLU A 234 3.85 8.64 -18.71
CA GLU A 234 3.35 9.87 -19.28
C GLU A 234 1.88 9.71 -19.69
N VAL A 235 1.06 10.65 -19.25
CA VAL A 235 -0.37 10.68 -19.59
C VAL A 235 -0.59 11.83 -20.57
N ASP A 236 -1.33 11.57 -21.66
CA ASP A 236 -1.71 12.62 -22.60
C ASP A 236 -2.52 13.71 -21.90
N ASN A 237 -2.02 14.94 -21.92
CA ASN A 237 -2.67 16.11 -21.32
C ASN A 237 -4.11 16.33 -21.85
N ASN A 238 -4.38 15.95 -23.10
CA ASN A 238 -5.75 16.02 -23.64
C ASN A 238 -6.66 15.01 -22.94
N LEU A 239 -6.17 13.79 -22.66
CA LEU A 239 -6.95 12.79 -21.91
C LEU A 239 -7.29 13.30 -20.51
N VAL A 240 -6.32 13.90 -19.84
CA VAL A 240 -6.52 14.48 -18.51
C VAL A 240 -7.57 15.59 -18.55
N SER A 241 -7.43 16.55 -19.47
CA SER A 241 -8.37 17.66 -19.63
C SER A 241 -9.79 17.15 -19.91
N LEU A 242 -9.94 16.19 -20.83
CA LEU A 242 -11.23 15.58 -21.15
C LEU A 242 -11.85 14.86 -19.95
N TYR A 243 -11.04 14.22 -19.11
CA TYR A 243 -11.54 13.54 -17.92
C TYR A 243 -11.96 14.54 -16.82
N VAL A 244 -11.19 15.62 -16.65
CA VAL A 244 -11.54 16.71 -15.73
C VAL A 244 -12.86 17.35 -16.14
N ASP A 245 -13.01 17.71 -17.43
CA ASP A 245 -14.27 18.26 -17.95
C ASP A 245 -15.45 17.31 -17.72
N TYR A 246 -15.26 16.01 -17.96
CA TYR A 246 -16.27 15.01 -17.66
C TYR A 246 -16.63 14.97 -16.18
N CYS A 247 -15.67 15.04 -15.26
CA CYS A 247 -15.92 15.04 -13.82
C CYS A 247 -16.73 16.28 -13.39
N VAL A 248 -16.41 17.43 -13.95
CA VAL A 248 -17.13 18.70 -13.71
C VAL A 248 -18.58 18.60 -14.22
N ASP A 249 -18.77 18.15 -15.46
CA ASP A 249 -20.09 17.99 -16.08
C ASP A 249 -20.98 16.97 -15.35
N ALA A 250 -20.36 15.91 -14.82
CA ALA A 250 -21.04 14.88 -14.05
C ALA A 250 -21.36 15.30 -12.61
N GLY A 251 -20.96 16.52 -12.18
CA GLY A 251 -21.13 17.00 -10.81
C GLY A 251 -20.38 16.16 -9.78
N LEU A 252 -19.33 15.47 -10.23
CA LEU A 252 -18.45 14.69 -9.36
C LEU A 252 -17.62 15.69 -8.54
N ASN A 253 -17.76 15.57 -7.26
CA ASN A 253 -17.38 16.45 -6.18
C ASN A 253 -16.04 17.19 -6.43
N GLU A 254 -16.11 18.54 -6.47
CA GLU A 254 -14.97 19.46 -6.58
C GLU A 254 -13.88 19.24 -5.51
N ALA A 255 -14.19 18.54 -4.41
CA ALA A 255 -13.22 18.28 -3.34
C ALA A 255 -12.07 17.31 -3.73
N MET A 256 -12.29 16.43 -4.71
CA MET A 256 -11.24 15.51 -5.20
C MET A 256 -10.46 16.11 -6.39
N LEU A 257 -11.06 17.01 -7.14
CA LEU A 257 -10.42 17.66 -8.28
C LEU A 257 -9.16 18.46 -7.88
N PRO A 258 -9.16 19.27 -6.80
CA PRO A 258 -7.98 19.99 -6.37
C PRO A 258 -6.82 19.08 -6.00
N VAL A 259 -7.08 17.94 -5.36
CA VAL A 259 -6.05 16.97 -4.97
C VAL A 259 -5.42 16.34 -6.22
N ILE A 260 -6.22 15.95 -7.20
CA ILE A 260 -5.75 15.40 -8.48
C ILE A 260 -5.00 16.48 -9.28
N LEU A 261 -5.54 17.70 -9.35
CA LEU A 261 -4.92 18.81 -10.06
C LEU A 261 -3.65 19.33 -9.36
N GLU A 262 -3.61 19.31 -8.02
CA GLU A 262 -2.41 19.67 -7.25
C GLU A 262 -1.30 18.65 -7.46
N LEU A 263 -1.62 17.36 -7.43
CA LEU A 263 -0.67 16.27 -7.75
C LEU A 263 -0.14 16.40 -9.19
N MET A 264 -0.96 16.85 -10.12
CA MET A 264 -0.56 17.06 -11.52
C MET A 264 0.24 18.34 -11.74
N LYS A 265 0.00 19.41 -10.98
CA LYS A 265 0.76 20.67 -11.04
C LYS A 265 2.16 20.51 -10.49
N LEU A 266 2.34 19.72 -9.42
CA LEU A 266 3.64 19.45 -8.83
C LEU A 266 4.56 18.68 -9.79
N GLU A 267 4.01 17.88 -10.72
CA GLU A 267 4.78 17.21 -11.77
C GLU A 267 5.13 18.15 -12.94
N ALA A 268 4.31 19.16 -13.22
CA ALA A 268 4.54 20.12 -14.33
C ALA A 268 5.55 21.24 -13.99
N GLU A 269 5.79 21.52 -12.71
CA GLU A 269 6.75 22.54 -12.26
C GLU A 269 8.19 21.99 -12.08
N GLN A 270 8.40 20.68 -12.29
CA GLN A 270 9.71 20.03 -12.19
C GLN A 270 10.39 19.76 -13.56
N VAL A 271 9.86 20.31 -14.65
CA VAL A 271 10.44 20.23 -16.00
C VAL A 271 11.10 21.52 -16.43
#